data_78d6822e7b222054de425cef8ba151b5
#
_entry.id   78d6822e7b222054de425cef8ba151b5
#
_cell.length_a   1.000
_cell.length_b   1.000
_cell.length_c   1.000
_cell.angle_alpha   90.00
_cell.angle_beta   90.00
_cell.angle_gamma   90.00
#
_symmetry.space_group_name_H-M   'P 1'
#
loop_
_entity.id
_entity.type
_entity.pdbx_description
1 polymer ?
#
loop_
_entity_poly.entity_id
_entity_poly.type
_entity_poly.pdbx_seq_one_letter_code
_entity_poly.pdbx_strand_id
1 'polypeptide(L)'
;MATAESLGHLKASVHPEGFAAQETWRLLDLESEDAYLNMAIEEAVARSVGEGLAPSTLRFWRNANAVVVGANQDHNVEVNSALSKKYGTQVVRRFTGGGAVYHDPGNLNFAVSLPKGHHLVTDAILDTFKVLSVGVLRGLRYLG
;
A
#
# COMPACT_ATOMS: atom_id res chain seq x y z
N MET A 1 -19.91 3.62 17.67
CA MET A 1 -20.26 4.77 16.83
C MET A 1 -19.34 5.91 17.23
N ALA A 2 -18.30 6.18 16.45
CA ALA A 2 -17.43 7.33 16.66
C ALA A 2 -18.02 8.51 15.90
N THR A 3 -18.37 9.55 16.61
CA THR A 3 -19.02 10.74 16.07
C THR A 3 -18.05 11.56 15.23
N ALA A 4 -18.56 12.20 14.18
CA ALA A 4 -17.83 12.99 13.19
C ALA A 4 -17.03 14.20 13.74
N GLU A 5 -17.12 14.47 15.02
CA GLU A 5 -16.50 15.63 15.68
C GLU A 5 -15.02 15.44 16.09
N SER A 6 -14.50 14.23 16.13
CA SER A 6 -13.11 13.98 16.53
C SER A 6 -12.05 14.19 15.43
N LEU A 7 -12.47 14.50 14.20
CA LEU A 7 -11.59 14.76 13.05
C LEU A 7 -11.26 16.26 12.83
N GLY A 8 -11.68 17.11 13.75
CA GLY A 8 -11.73 18.56 13.56
C GLY A 8 -10.43 19.34 13.79
N HIS A 9 -9.30 18.74 14.11
CA HIS A 9 -8.10 19.52 14.46
C HIS A 9 -6.79 18.98 13.88
N LEU A 10 -6.79 18.49 12.66
CA LEU A 10 -5.54 18.45 11.87
C LEU A 10 -5.36 19.83 11.23
N LYS A 11 -4.83 20.78 12.01
CA LYS A 11 -4.27 22.00 11.46
C LYS A 11 -3.05 21.64 10.63
N ALA A 12 -3.24 21.52 9.30
CA ALA A 12 -2.15 21.75 8.39
C ALA A 12 -1.69 23.18 8.65
N SER A 13 -0.45 23.39 9.08
CA SER A 13 0.16 24.71 9.15
C SER A 13 0.30 25.22 7.70
N VAL A 14 -0.68 25.98 7.25
CA VAL A 14 -0.60 26.75 6.04
C VAL A 14 0.33 27.91 6.36
N HIS A 15 1.57 27.88 5.89
CA HIS A 15 2.42 29.06 5.87
C HIS A 15 1.83 30.07 4.89
N PRO A 16 1.49 31.29 5.31
CA PRO A 16 0.94 32.30 4.43
C PRO A 16 2.09 33.04 3.74
N GLU A 17 2.73 32.52 2.80
CA GLU A 17 3.60 33.16 1.81
C GLU A 17 4.57 32.12 1.23
N GLY A 18 4.19 31.56 0.13
CA GLY A 18 5.02 30.65 -0.65
C GLY A 18 4.15 29.58 -1.27
N PHE A 19 4.14 29.52 -2.59
CA PHE A 19 3.64 28.33 -3.29
C PHE A 19 4.30 27.12 -2.65
N ALA A 20 3.54 26.27 -1.99
CA ALA A 20 4.04 24.98 -1.53
C ALA A 20 4.74 24.35 -2.73
N ALA A 21 6.00 23.97 -2.57
CA ALA A 21 6.76 23.34 -3.65
C ALA A 21 5.90 22.18 -4.17
N GLN A 22 5.54 22.25 -5.45
CA GLN A 22 4.64 21.29 -6.06
C GLN A 22 5.38 19.95 -6.09
N GLU A 23 4.98 19.02 -5.23
CA GLU A 23 5.58 17.71 -5.16
C GLU A 23 5.06 16.85 -6.32
N THR A 24 5.97 16.25 -7.07
CA THR A 24 5.63 15.34 -8.15
C THR A 24 5.58 13.91 -7.64
N TRP A 25 4.44 13.27 -7.78
CA TRP A 25 4.26 11.85 -7.47
C TRP A 25 4.18 11.02 -8.75
N ARG A 26 4.69 9.81 -8.68
CA ARG A 26 4.49 8.82 -9.74
C ARG A 26 3.26 7.97 -9.42
N LEU A 27 2.36 7.84 -10.38
CA LEU A 27 1.26 6.88 -10.35
C LEU A 27 1.66 5.66 -11.18
N LEU A 28 1.57 4.47 -10.59
CA LEU A 28 1.75 3.20 -11.28
C LEU A 28 0.43 2.40 -11.21
N ASP A 29 -0.14 2.17 -12.37
CA ASP A 29 -1.29 1.31 -12.59
C ASP A 29 -0.95 0.36 -13.73
N LEU A 30 -0.39 -0.80 -13.38
CA LEU A 30 0.09 -1.80 -14.34
C LEU A 30 -0.93 -2.94 -14.41
N GLU A 31 -1.37 -3.24 -15.61
CA GLU A 31 -2.33 -4.30 -15.89
C GLU A 31 -1.68 -5.70 -15.80
N SER A 32 -1.30 -6.11 -14.62
CA SER A 32 -0.81 -7.46 -14.37
C SER A 32 -1.56 -8.08 -13.19
N GLU A 33 -2.06 -9.29 -13.36
CA GLU A 33 -2.69 -10.09 -12.31
C GLU A 33 -1.75 -11.15 -11.75
N ASP A 34 -0.51 -11.24 -12.25
CA ASP A 34 0.50 -12.17 -11.73
C ASP A 34 1.02 -11.69 -10.37
N ALA A 35 0.70 -12.46 -9.33
CA ALA A 35 1.08 -12.10 -7.97
C ALA A 35 2.60 -12.11 -7.74
N TYR A 36 3.36 -12.96 -8.42
CA TYR A 36 4.83 -12.96 -8.33
C TYR A 36 5.41 -11.67 -8.88
N LEU A 37 4.98 -11.29 -10.08
CA LEU A 37 5.41 -10.04 -10.70
C LEU A 37 4.98 -8.84 -9.87
N ASN A 38 3.74 -8.83 -9.37
CA ASN A 38 3.23 -7.73 -8.56
C ASN A 38 4.01 -7.55 -7.25
N MET A 39 4.41 -8.64 -6.56
CA MET A 39 5.24 -8.55 -5.36
C MET A 39 6.66 -8.10 -5.67
N ALA A 40 7.24 -8.54 -6.79
CA ALA A 40 8.56 -8.09 -7.23
C ALA A 40 8.58 -6.59 -7.57
N ILE A 41 7.55 -6.09 -8.27
CA ILE A 41 7.40 -4.66 -8.56
C ILE A 41 7.23 -3.86 -7.27
N GLU A 42 6.42 -4.35 -6.33
CA GLU A 42 6.18 -3.68 -5.05
C GLU A 42 7.47 -3.48 -4.27
N GLU A 43 8.29 -4.53 -4.15
CA GLU A 43 9.59 -4.44 -3.50
C GLU A 43 10.55 -3.52 -4.25
N ALA A 44 10.63 -3.61 -5.58
CA ALA A 44 11.49 -2.77 -6.39
C ALA A 44 11.13 -1.28 -6.29
N VAL A 45 9.84 -0.96 -6.30
CA VAL A 45 9.35 0.42 -6.12
C VAL A 45 9.71 0.95 -4.74
N ALA A 46 9.42 0.19 -3.69
CA ALA A 46 9.72 0.59 -2.32
C ALA A 46 11.22 0.85 -2.10
N ARG A 47 12.08 -0.02 -2.63
CA ARG A 47 13.54 0.14 -2.57
C ARG A 47 14.01 1.37 -3.33
N SER A 48 13.57 1.53 -4.59
CA SER A 48 13.97 2.68 -5.42
C SER A 48 13.57 4.01 -4.82
N VAL A 49 12.37 4.10 -4.23
CA VAL A 49 11.91 5.32 -3.53
C VAL A 49 12.71 5.52 -2.24
N GLY A 50 12.94 4.46 -1.47
CA GLY A 50 13.70 4.53 -0.22
C GLY A 50 15.17 4.94 -0.42
N GLU A 51 15.75 4.63 -1.56
CA GLU A 51 17.12 5.00 -1.97
C GLU A 51 17.18 6.36 -2.70
N GLY A 52 16.04 7.02 -2.90
CA GLY A 52 15.98 8.32 -3.60
C GLY A 52 16.16 8.22 -5.12
N LEU A 53 16.08 7.02 -5.69
CA LEU A 53 16.22 6.77 -7.13
C LEU A 53 14.91 6.96 -7.89
N ALA A 54 13.79 7.08 -7.18
CA ALA A 54 12.47 7.30 -7.74
C ALA A 54 11.66 8.27 -6.87
N PRO A 55 10.73 9.04 -7.45
CA PRO A 55 9.86 9.93 -6.68
C PRO A 55 8.87 9.16 -5.82
N SER A 56 8.24 9.85 -4.86
CA SER A 56 7.08 9.35 -4.12
C SER A 56 6.10 8.67 -5.07
N THR A 57 5.66 7.47 -4.74
CA THR A 57 4.91 6.64 -5.69
C THR A 57 3.62 6.11 -5.05
N LEU A 58 2.50 6.30 -5.73
CA LEU A 58 1.25 5.62 -5.51
C LEU A 58 1.11 4.52 -6.55
N ARG A 59 0.87 3.29 -6.11
CA ARG A 59 0.68 2.16 -7.00
C ARG A 59 -0.65 1.48 -6.72
N PHE A 60 -1.33 1.08 -7.80
CA PHE A 60 -2.50 0.20 -7.77
C PHE A 60 -2.20 -1.10 -8.52
N TRP A 61 -2.79 -2.21 -8.04
CA TRP A 61 -2.74 -3.49 -8.77
C TRP A 61 -3.83 -4.43 -8.29
N ARG A 62 -4.06 -5.47 -9.07
CA ARG A 62 -4.88 -6.62 -8.71
C ARG A 62 -4.05 -7.88 -8.86
N ASN A 63 -4.36 -8.89 -8.10
CA ASN A 63 -3.85 -10.22 -8.33
C ASN A 63 -5.01 -11.10 -8.79
N ALA A 64 -4.72 -12.10 -9.62
CA ALA A 64 -5.60 -13.23 -9.80
C ALA A 64 -5.73 -14.01 -8.47
N ASN A 65 -6.14 -15.25 -8.51
CA ASN A 65 -6.24 -16.11 -7.35
C ASN A 65 -4.87 -16.30 -6.65
N ALA A 66 -4.64 -15.62 -5.54
CA ALA A 66 -3.35 -15.64 -4.84
C ALA A 66 -3.48 -15.60 -3.31
N VAL A 67 -2.56 -16.26 -2.62
CA VAL A 67 -2.30 -16.05 -1.19
C VAL A 67 -0.96 -15.34 -1.03
N VAL A 68 -1.00 -14.17 -0.41
CA VAL A 68 0.18 -13.35 -0.13
C VAL A 68 0.55 -13.51 1.34
N VAL A 69 1.65 -14.22 1.62
CA VAL A 69 2.14 -14.43 2.99
C VAL A 69 3.11 -13.31 3.39
N GLY A 70 3.08 -12.96 4.68
CA GLY A 70 3.99 -11.97 5.24
C GLY A 70 5.45 -12.44 5.30
N ALA A 71 6.39 -11.51 5.35
CA ALA A 71 7.83 -11.80 5.31
C ALA A 71 8.29 -12.86 6.33
N ASN A 72 7.71 -12.84 7.53
CA ASN A 72 8.14 -13.68 8.66
C ASN A 72 7.23 -14.89 8.91
N GLN A 73 6.22 -15.14 8.06
CA GLN A 73 5.31 -16.27 8.23
C GLN A 73 5.88 -17.55 7.62
N ASP A 74 5.58 -18.69 8.25
CA ASP A 74 5.81 -20.01 7.64
C ASP A 74 4.64 -20.34 6.70
N HIS A 75 4.91 -20.35 5.39
CA HIS A 75 3.90 -20.65 4.38
C HIS A 75 3.29 -22.04 4.52
N ASN A 76 4.01 -23.02 5.10
CA ASN A 76 3.47 -24.37 5.31
C ASN A 76 2.40 -24.41 6.40
N VAL A 77 2.44 -23.45 7.34
CA VAL A 77 1.42 -23.29 8.39
C VAL A 77 0.22 -22.49 7.87
N GLU A 78 0.50 -21.44 7.09
CA GLU A 78 -0.52 -20.50 6.63
C GLU A 78 -1.31 -20.99 5.42
N VAL A 79 -0.75 -21.91 4.61
CA VAL A 79 -1.31 -22.29 3.31
C VAL A 79 -1.37 -23.79 3.15
N ASN A 80 -2.55 -24.30 2.77
CA ASN A 80 -2.68 -25.68 2.34
C ASN A 80 -2.17 -25.84 0.90
N SER A 81 -0.93 -26.33 0.76
CA SER A 81 -0.26 -26.47 -0.54
C SER A 81 -1.01 -27.38 -1.53
N ALA A 82 -1.70 -28.41 -1.03
CA ALA A 82 -2.47 -29.33 -1.89
C ALA A 82 -3.70 -28.61 -2.48
N LEU A 83 -4.40 -27.81 -1.67
CA LEU A 83 -5.56 -27.04 -2.13
C LEU A 83 -5.11 -25.89 -3.04
N SER A 84 -4.03 -25.18 -2.72
CA SER A 84 -3.49 -24.13 -3.57
C SER A 84 -3.17 -24.66 -4.96
N LYS A 85 -2.50 -25.81 -5.06
CA LYS A 85 -2.22 -26.47 -6.33
C LYS A 85 -3.50 -26.90 -7.06
N LYS A 86 -4.46 -27.45 -6.34
CA LYS A 86 -5.74 -27.90 -6.91
C LYS A 86 -6.52 -26.76 -7.55
N TYR A 87 -6.52 -25.59 -6.90
CA TYR A 87 -7.27 -24.41 -7.36
C TYR A 87 -6.44 -23.40 -8.18
N GLY A 88 -5.20 -23.73 -8.52
CA GLY A 88 -4.32 -22.84 -9.27
C GLY A 88 -4.00 -21.56 -8.54
N THR A 89 -4.03 -21.58 -7.19
CA THR A 89 -3.76 -20.41 -6.36
C THR A 89 -2.26 -20.15 -6.31
N GLN A 90 -1.82 -18.96 -6.72
CA GLN A 90 -0.44 -18.52 -6.56
C GLN A 90 -0.15 -18.30 -5.06
N VAL A 91 0.99 -18.79 -4.58
CA VAL A 91 1.43 -18.52 -3.20
C VAL A 91 2.70 -17.70 -3.26
N VAL A 92 2.62 -16.46 -2.82
CA VAL A 92 3.72 -15.50 -2.91
C VAL A 92 4.03 -14.90 -1.55
N ARG A 93 5.27 -14.45 -1.36
CA ARG A 93 5.71 -13.78 -0.15
C ARG A 93 5.94 -12.29 -0.43
N ARG A 94 5.35 -11.42 0.40
CA ARG A 94 5.70 -10.00 0.37
C ARG A 94 6.93 -9.71 1.26
N PHE A 95 7.66 -8.65 0.96
CA PHE A 95 8.83 -8.22 1.74
C PHE A 95 8.45 -7.57 3.08
N THR A 96 7.18 -7.19 3.28
CA THR A 96 6.67 -6.59 4.51
C THR A 96 6.08 -7.65 5.46
N GLY A 97 6.01 -7.33 6.74
CA GLY A 97 5.42 -8.20 7.77
C GLY A 97 3.88 -8.29 7.69
N GLY A 98 3.29 -8.84 8.74
CA GLY A 98 1.83 -9.03 8.86
C GLY A 98 1.36 -10.43 8.50
N GLY A 99 0.04 -10.68 8.62
CA GLY A 99 -0.60 -11.98 8.36
C GLY A 99 -0.77 -12.28 6.87
N ALA A 100 -1.08 -13.54 6.56
CA ALA A 100 -1.42 -13.96 5.21
C ALA A 100 -2.77 -13.39 4.78
N VAL A 101 -2.88 -13.00 3.52
CA VAL A 101 -4.11 -12.48 2.92
C VAL A 101 -4.38 -13.18 1.60
N TYR A 102 -5.67 -13.43 1.34
CA TYR A 102 -6.12 -13.95 0.05
C TYR A 102 -6.50 -12.79 -0.85
N HIS A 103 -6.06 -12.85 -2.09
CA HIS A 103 -6.39 -11.91 -3.15
C HIS A 103 -7.09 -12.61 -4.30
N ASP A 104 -8.09 -11.92 -4.85
CA ASP A 104 -8.76 -12.27 -6.08
C ASP A 104 -8.95 -11.03 -6.97
N PRO A 105 -9.50 -11.16 -8.20
CA PRO A 105 -9.72 -10.01 -9.08
C PRO A 105 -10.64 -8.93 -8.51
N GLY A 106 -11.44 -9.23 -7.48
CA GLY A 106 -12.26 -8.26 -6.76
C GLY A 106 -11.48 -7.36 -5.81
N ASN A 107 -10.25 -7.76 -5.43
CA ASN A 107 -9.41 -6.98 -4.55
C ASN A 107 -8.60 -5.94 -5.32
N LEU A 108 -8.85 -4.65 -5.07
CA LEU A 108 -7.96 -3.57 -5.49
C LEU A 108 -6.93 -3.35 -4.38
N ASN A 109 -5.68 -3.59 -4.69
CA ASN A 109 -4.55 -3.30 -3.81
C ASN A 109 -3.98 -1.92 -4.13
N PHE A 110 -3.45 -1.25 -3.11
CA PHE A 110 -2.69 -0.03 -3.31
C PHE A 110 -1.49 0.03 -2.35
N ALA A 111 -0.45 0.73 -2.77
CA ALA A 111 0.70 1.04 -1.95
C ALA A 111 1.13 2.49 -2.14
N VAL A 112 1.61 3.08 -1.05
CA VAL A 112 2.23 4.41 -1.05
C VAL A 112 3.67 4.22 -0.62
N SER A 113 4.61 4.51 -1.52
CA SER A 113 6.06 4.46 -1.25
C SER A 113 6.59 5.87 -1.12
N LEU A 114 7.20 6.17 0.02
CA LEU A 114 7.72 7.48 0.38
C LEU A 114 9.19 7.38 0.83
N PRO A 115 10.04 8.37 0.54
CA PRO A 115 11.38 8.41 1.10
C PRO A 115 11.33 8.62 2.62
N LYS A 116 12.36 8.17 3.33
CA LYS A 116 12.54 8.48 4.74
C LYS A 116 12.64 10.00 4.92
N GLY A 117 11.92 10.53 5.92
CA GLY A 117 11.88 11.98 6.19
C GLY A 117 10.87 12.74 5.35
N HIS A 118 10.06 12.07 4.53
CA HIS A 118 8.92 12.70 3.87
C HIS A 118 7.94 13.27 4.90
N HIS A 119 7.40 14.47 4.67
CA HIS A 119 6.53 15.17 5.63
C HIS A 119 5.24 14.41 6.02
N LEU A 120 4.80 13.46 5.22
CA LEU A 120 3.66 12.57 5.52
C LEU A 120 4.06 11.36 6.37
N VAL A 121 5.36 11.11 6.58
CA VAL A 121 5.86 10.02 7.42
C VAL A 121 6.12 10.59 8.81
N THR A 122 5.48 10.01 9.82
CA THR A 122 5.64 10.40 11.21
C THR A 122 6.47 9.36 11.97
N ASP A 123 6.97 9.69 13.17
CA ASP A 123 7.72 8.76 14.02
C ASP A 123 6.86 7.58 14.49
N ALA A 124 5.54 7.77 14.55
CA ALA A 124 4.58 6.73 14.91
C ALA A 124 3.93 6.12 13.66
N ILE A 125 4.13 4.83 13.46
CA ILE A 125 3.59 4.11 12.30
C ILE A 125 2.07 4.22 12.15
N LEU A 126 1.35 4.20 13.28
CA LEU A 126 -0.11 4.33 13.28
C LEU A 126 -0.58 5.71 12.79
N ASP A 127 0.17 6.76 13.12
CA ASP A 127 -0.18 8.11 12.67
C ASP A 127 0.15 8.30 11.19
N THR A 128 1.25 7.71 10.71
CA THR A 128 1.53 7.62 9.27
C THR A 128 0.37 6.94 8.53
N PHE A 129 -0.13 5.81 9.02
CA PHE A 129 -1.28 5.15 8.41
C PHE A 129 -2.54 6.02 8.40
N LYS A 130 -2.84 6.74 9.48
CA LYS A 130 -3.97 7.68 9.51
C LYS A 130 -3.84 8.76 8.45
N VAL A 131 -2.66 9.38 8.34
CA VAL A 131 -2.40 10.44 7.35
C VAL A 131 -2.57 9.91 5.93
N LEU A 132 -1.95 8.78 5.60
CA LEU A 132 -2.01 8.21 4.25
C LEU A 132 -3.40 7.69 3.90
N SER A 133 -4.17 7.18 4.87
CA SER A 133 -5.54 6.70 4.65
C SER A 133 -6.53 7.81 4.30
N VAL A 134 -6.24 9.08 4.62
CA VAL A 134 -7.12 10.21 4.28
C VAL A 134 -7.40 10.30 2.79
N GLY A 135 -6.39 10.08 1.94
CA GLY A 135 -6.54 10.07 0.49
C GLY A 135 -7.54 9.02 0.01
N VAL A 136 -7.41 7.79 0.54
CA VAL A 136 -8.31 6.67 0.22
C VAL A 136 -9.74 6.98 0.68
N LEU A 137 -9.89 7.45 1.92
CA LEU A 137 -11.21 7.81 2.47
C LEU A 137 -11.90 8.92 1.66
N ARG A 138 -11.14 9.92 1.19
CA ARG A 138 -11.68 10.98 0.31
C ARG A 138 -12.10 10.42 -1.04
N GLY A 139 -11.27 9.56 -1.64
CA GLY A 139 -11.61 8.90 -2.90
C GLY A 139 -12.89 8.08 -2.80
N LEU A 140 -13.03 7.25 -1.76
CA LEU A 140 -14.24 6.46 -1.51
C LEU A 140 -15.49 7.35 -1.32
N ARG A 141 -15.38 8.46 -0.59
CA ARG A 141 -16.49 9.40 -0.42
C ARG A 141 -16.90 10.10 -1.71
N TYR A 142 -15.94 10.30 -2.63
CA TYR A 142 -16.22 10.90 -3.93
C TYR A 142 -16.98 9.93 -4.86
N LEU A 143 -16.75 8.64 -4.69
CA LEU A 143 -17.41 7.60 -5.48
C LEU A 143 -18.83 7.26 -4.97
N GLY A 144 -19.24 7.74 -3.80
CA GLY A 144 -20.53 7.45 -3.14
C GLY A 144 -20.36 6.40 -2.07
#